data_3f0f08bd1fef26e3769a7f54ad64f8ff
#
_entry.id   3f0f08bd1fef26e3769a7f54ad64f8ff
#
_cell.length_a   1.000
_cell.length_b   1.000
_cell.length_c   1.000
_cell.angle_alpha   90.00
_cell.angle_beta   90.00
_cell.angle_gamma   90.00
#
_symmetry.space_group_name_H-M   'P 1'
#
loop_
_entity.id
_entity.type
_entity.pdbx_description
1 polymer ?
#
loop_
_entity_poly.entity_id
_entity_poly.type
_entity_poly.pdbx_seq_one_letter_code
_entity_poly.pdbx_strand_id
1 'polypeptide(L)'
;VVFHESVKCHKQFIITTHSASILASVRPESRLFIDKVGDNNVVVKNISINEALSRMDSESYPLVNVYVEDSISRKIVEKAIGILVASKPKINKMINIVEVGSASQTYAYFKTKQKIYRKERINCGYACILDGDMREKKSHDGQLQYPIEDLLFFHYSNYSPERMLVEAFSNEHKDTTLEYHVAHSNPHMLFEKMVEL
;
A
#
# COMPACT_ATOMS: atom_id res chain seq x y z
N VAL A 1 -26.50 18.85 18.09
CA VAL A 1 -26.96 19.26 19.45
C VAL A 1 -25.77 19.83 20.21
N VAL A 2 -24.73 19.06 20.57
CA VAL A 2 -23.57 19.50 21.38
C VAL A 2 -22.91 20.78 20.88
N PHE A 3 -22.64 20.87 19.56
CA PHE A 3 -22.04 22.06 18.95
C PHE A 3 -22.93 23.29 19.06
N HIS A 4 -24.24 23.12 18.86
CA HIS A 4 -25.23 24.21 19.02
C HIS A 4 -25.28 24.73 20.44
N GLU A 5 -25.31 23.83 21.42
CA GLU A 5 -25.30 24.22 22.85
C GLU A 5 -23.97 24.85 23.27
N SER A 6 -22.84 24.40 22.71
CA SER A 6 -21.55 25.02 22.96
C SER A 6 -21.53 26.49 22.55
N VAL A 7 -21.99 26.79 21.33
CA VAL A 7 -22.07 28.17 20.85
C VAL A 7 -23.06 29.01 21.64
N LYS A 8 -24.26 28.47 21.86
CA LYS A 8 -25.36 29.20 22.58
C LYS A 8 -25.02 29.51 24.04
N CYS A 9 -24.35 28.58 24.70
CA CYS A 9 -24.06 28.71 26.13
C CYS A 9 -22.62 29.16 26.44
N HIS A 10 -21.81 29.46 25.41
CA HIS A 10 -20.38 29.79 25.53
C HIS A 10 -19.60 28.74 26.36
N LYS A 11 -19.93 27.46 26.16
CA LYS A 11 -19.29 26.34 26.86
C LYS A 11 -18.37 25.57 25.94
N GLN A 12 -17.23 25.14 26.45
CA GLN A 12 -16.35 24.21 25.81
C GLN A 12 -16.71 22.77 26.24
N PHE A 13 -16.83 21.86 25.27
CA PHE A 13 -17.03 20.43 25.52
C PHE A 13 -15.77 19.66 25.10
N ILE A 14 -15.28 18.81 25.97
CA ILE A 14 -14.24 17.82 25.68
C ILE A 14 -14.90 16.45 25.79
N ILE A 15 -14.88 15.71 24.68
CA ILE A 15 -15.52 14.39 24.58
C ILE A 15 -14.45 13.35 24.28
N THR A 16 -14.34 12.33 25.10
CA THR A 16 -13.51 11.16 24.83
C THR A 16 -14.40 10.06 24.26
N THR A 17 -13.97 9.43 23.16
CA THR A 17 -14.79 8.45 22.47
C THR A 17 -13.95 7.50 21.61
N HIS A 18 -14.44 6.27 21.43
CA HIS A 18 -13.98 5.30 20.44
C HIS A 18 -14.95 5.18 19.25
N SER A 19 -16.03 5.95 19.23
CA SER A 19 -17.06 5.86 18.21
C SER A 19 -16.66 6.58 16.92
N ALA A 20 -16.57 5.84 15.82
CA ALA A 20 -16.36 6.38 14.49
C ALA A 20 -17.43 7.42 14.10
N SER A 21 -18.69 7.19 14.49
CA SER A 21 -19.81 8.10 14.19
C SER A 21 -19.66 9.44 14.92
N ILE A 22 -19.20 9.44 16.16
CA ILE A 22 -18.93 10.67 16.90
C ILE A 22 -17.73 11.40 16.30
N LEU A 23 -16.64 10.69 15.96
CA LEU A 23 -15.49 11.26 15.28
C LEU A 23 -15.88 11.88 13.93
N ALA A 24 -16.76 11.21 13.17
CA ALA A 24 -17.26 11.70 11.89
C ALA A 24 -18.12 12.97 12.03
N SER A 25 -18.82 13.14 13.14
CA SER A 25 -19.69 14.28 13.38
C SER A 25 -18.96 15.59 13.71
N VAL A 26 -17.66 15.53 14.02
CA VAL A 26 -16.84 16.71 14.36
C VAL A 26 -15.82 17.01 13.25
N ARG A 27 -15.48 18.29 13.09
CA ARG A 27 -14.49 18.74 12.11
C ARG A 27 -13.10 18.18 12.43
N PRO A 28 -12.23 17.92 11.43
CA PRO A 28 -10.88 17.45 11.66
C PRO A 28 -10.09 18.29 12.67
N GLU A 29 -10.23 19.62 12.60
CA GLU A 29 -9.53 20.58 13.45
C GLU A 29 -9.90 20.44 14.94
N SER A 30 -11.05 19.82 15.23
CA SER A 30 -11.53 19.57 16.58
C SER A 30 -11.18 18.18 17.10
N ARG A 31 -10.44 17.37 16.31
CA ARG A 31 -10.05 16.01 16.68
C ARG A 31 -8.63 15.99 17.22
N LEU A 32 -8.50 15.43 18.42
CA LEU A 32 -7.21 15.18 19.05
C LEU A 32 -7.11 13.68 19.34
N PHE A 33 -5.98 13.09 19.07
CA PHE A 33 -5.67 11.71 19.42
C PHE A 33 -4.47 11.71 20.36
N ILE A 34 -4.61 11.04 21.50
CA ILE A 34 -3.52 10.88 22.46
C ILE A 34 -2.92 9.50 22.23
N ASP A 35 -1.72 9.47 21.72
CA ASP A 35 -0.96 8.23 21.49
C ASP A 35 0.11 8.05 22.56
N LYS A 36 0.34 6.81 22.95
CA LYS A 36 1.44 6.45 23.86
C LYS A 36 2.61 5.92 23.04
N VAL A 37 3.73 6.66 23.06
CA VAL A 37 4.96 6.28 22.39
C VAL A 37 6.05 6.09 23.43
N GLY A 38 6.34 4.83 23.78
CA GLY A 38 7.16 4.49 24.94
C GLY A 38 6.50 4.99 26.24
N ASP A 39 7.22 5.78 27.02
CA ASP A 39 6.71 6.38 28.25
C ASP A 39 6.08 7.77 28.07
N ASN A 40 6.07 8.30 26.85
CA ASN A 40 5.56 9.63 26.56
C ASN A 40 4.18 9.58 25.90
N ASN A 41 3.33 10.56 26.24
CA ASN A 41 2.07 10.80 25.57
C ASN A 41 2.30 11.84 24.44
N VAL A 42 1.90 11.49 23.22
CA VAL A 42 1.98 12.36 22.05
C VAL A 42 0.57 12.73 21.61
N VAL A 43 0.34 14.03 21.41
CA VAL A 43 -0.96 14.53 20.90
C VAL A 43 -0.87 14.70 19.39
N VAL A 44 -1.69 13.93 18.66
CA VAL A 44 -1.86 14.06 17.21
C VAL A 44 -3.08 14.92 16.94
N LYS A 45 -2.90 16.06 16.26
CA LYS A 45 -3.99 16.97 15.91
C LYS A 45 -4.51 16.66 14.51
N ASN A 46 -5.77 17.01 14.25
CA ASN A 46 -6.43 16.90 12.94
C ASN A 46 -6.47 15.46 12.40
N ILE A 47 -6.48 14.48 13.29
CA ILE A 47 -6.43 13.07 12.91
C ILE A 47 -7.62 12.68 12.03
N SER A 48 -7.39 11.89 11.00
CA SER A 48 -8.47 11.29 10.21
C SER A 48 -9.18 10.19 11.00
N ILE A 49 -10.43 9.88 10.61
CA ILE A 49 -11.20 8.83 11.28
C ILE A 49 -10.50 7.47 11.12
N ASN A 50 -10.10 7.13 9.90
CA ASN A 50 -9.44 5.86 9.63
C ASN A 50 -8.12 5.73 10.40
N GLU A 51 -7.34 6.79 10.48
CA GLU A 51 -6.11 6.80 11.25
C GLU A 51 -6.38 6.63 12.75
N ALA A 52 -7.38 7.33 13.30
CA ALA A 52 -7.75 7.18 14.69
C ALA A 52 -8.18 5.74 15.02
N LEU A 53 -9.05 5.16 14.20
CA LEU A 53 -9.53 3.79 14.38
C LEU A 53 -8.40 2.76 14.22
N SER A 54 -7.53 2.90 13.23
CA SER A 54 -6.36 2.02 13.06
C SER A 54 -5.38 2.05 14.24
N ARG A 55 -5.35 3.17 14.98
CA ARG A 55 -4.52 3.29 16.18
C ARG A 55 -5.19 2.76 17.44
N MET A 56 -6.53 2.80 17.52
CA MET A 56 -7.31 2.36 18.68
C MET A 56 -7.58 0.86 18.65
N ASP A 57 -7.89 0.31 17.48
CA ASP A 57 -8.33 -1.08 17.32
C ASP A 57 -7.20 -2.01 16.92
N SER A 58 -7.40 -3.31 17.14
CA SER A 58 -6.56 -4.37 16.57
C SER A 58 -6.82 -4.58 15.07
N GLU A 59 -7.95 -4.10 14.56
CA GLU A 59 -8.30 -4.19 13.14
C GLU A 59 -7.60 -3.10 12.31
N SER A 60 -7.34 -3.44 11.06
CA SER A 60 -6.70 -2.53 10.12
C SER A 60 -7.75 -1.70 9.39
N TYR A 61 -7.64 -0.38 9.51
CA TYR A 61 -8.42 0.58 8.71
C TYR A 61 -7.47 1.21 7.68
N PRO A 62 -7.39 0.64 6.48
CA PRO A 62 -6.38 1.08 5.51
C PRO A 62 -6.60 2.53 5.10
N LEU A 63 -5.52 3.31 5.16
CA LEU A 63 -5.44 4.65 4.61
C LEU A 63 -4.99 4.65 3.15
N VAL A 64 -4.29 3.58 2.75
CA VAL A 64 -3.76 3.39 1.40
C VAL A 64 -4.02 1.96 0.95
N ASN A 65 -4.57 1.80 -0.24
CA ASN A 65 -4.64 0.52 -0.94
C ASN A 65 -3.55 0.47 -2.00
N VAL A 66 -2.71 -0.56 -1.96
CA VAL A 66 -1.68 -0.83 -2.96
C VAL A 66 -2.10 -2.06 -3.75
N TYR A 67 -2.27 -1.89 -5.06
CA TYR A 67 -2.68 -2.96 -5.97
C TYR A 67 -1.43 -3.56 -6.62
N VAL A 68 -1.30 -4.88 -6.54
CA VAL A 68 -0.17 -5.66 -7.08
C VAL A 68 -0.69 -6.83 -7.91
N GLU A 69 0.17 -7.41 -8.74
CA GLU A 69 -0.22 -8.51 -9.62
C GLU A 69 -0.45 -9.81 -8.84
N ASP A 70 0.51 -10.21 -8.03
CA ASP A 70 0.53 -11.53 -7.40
C ASP A 70 1.11 -11.52 -5.98
N SER A 71 1.28 -12.73 -5.43
CA SER A 71 1.79 -12.96 -4.09
C SER A 71 3.29 -12.63 -3.94
N ILE A 72 4.08 -12.72 -5.01
CA ILE A 72 5.51 -12.40 -4.97
C ILE A 72 5.67 -10.88 -4.92
N SER A 73 5.00 -10.16 -5.81
CA SER A 73 4.92 -8.71 -5.80
C SER A 73 4.41 -8.19 -4.45
N ARG A 74 3.40 -8.84 -3.86
CA ARG A 74 2.92 -8.54 -2.50
C ARG A 74 4.02 -8.67 -1.47
N LYS A 75 4.74 -9.80 -1.42
CA LYS A 75 5.81 -10.03 -0.45
C LYS A 75 6.96 -9.02 -0.57
N ILE A 76 7.31 -8.63 -1.80
CA ILE A 76 8.31 -7.60 -2.05
C ILE A 76 7.86 -6.27 -1.45
N VAL A 77 6.62 -5.86 -1.71
CA VAL A 77 6.05 -4.62 -1.17
C VAL A 77 5.95 -4.66 0.35
N GLU A 78 5.48 -5.76 0.95
CA GLU A 78 5.44 -5.95 2.39
C GLU A 78 6.83 -5.82 3.03
N LYS A 79 7.85 -6.42 2.42
CA LYS A 79 9.23 -6.32 2.90
C LYS A 79 9.77 -4.90 2.81
N ALA A 80 9.52 -4.21 1.70
CA ALA A 80 9.93 -2.82 1.50
C ALA A 80 9.25 -1.88 2.53
N ILE A 81 7.96 -2.05 2.75
CA ILE A 81 7.22 -1.32 3.78
C ILE A 81 7.82 -1.61 5.16
N GLY A 82 8.08 -2.88 5.48
CA GLY A 82 8.70 -3.28 6.75
C GLY A 82 10.04 -2.58 7.02
N ILE A 83 10.88 -2.42 6.02
CA ILE A 83 12.16 -1.71 6.11
C ILE A 83 11.93 -0.20 6.33
N LEU A 84 11.05 0.42 5.55
CA LEU A 84 10.77 1.85 5.61
C LEU A 84 10.12 2.27 6.93
N VAL A 85 9.28 1.41 7.51
CA VAL A 85 8.49 1.74 8.70
C VAL A 85 8.96 1.03 9.96
N ALA A 86 10.18 0.46 9.96
CA ALA A 86 10.77 -0.18 11.13
C ALA A 86 10.68 0.68 12.41
N SER A 87 10.78 2.00 12.26
CA SER A 87 10.60 2.99 13.34
C SER A 87 9.13 3.38 13.61
N LYS A 88 8.18 2.93 12.77
CA LYS A 88 6.77 3.32 12.83
C LYS A 88 5.83 2.13 12.60
N PRO A 89 5.81 1.13 13.48
CA PRO A 89 5.13 -0.16 13.23
C PRO A 89 3.62 -0.03 13.00
N LYS A 90 2.98 1.03 13.48
CA LYS A 90 1.55 1.28 13.27
C LYS A 90 1.20 1.60 11.81
N ILE A 91 2.14 2.10 11.00
CA ILE A 91 1.91 2.42 9.59
C ILE A 91 1.60 1.16 8.78
N ASN A 92 2.17 0.02 9.12
CA ASN A 92 1.88 -1.25 8.44
C ASN A 92 0.38 -1.59 8.46
N LYS A 93 -0.33 -1.25 9.53
CA LYS A 93 -1.77 -1.49 9.65
C LYS A 93 -2.61 -0.54 8.78
N MET A 94 -2.02 0.55 8.30
CA MET A 94 -2.71 1.56 7.49
C MET A 94 -2.55 1.30 5.98
N ILE A 95 -1.71 0.35 5.60
CA ILE A 95 -1.47 -0.03 4.21
C ILE A 95 -2.10 -1.40 3.98
N ASN A 96 -3.00 -1.46 3.01
CA ASN A 96 -3.61 -2.70 2.54
C ASN A 96 -3.05 -3.04 1.16
N ILE A 97 -2.47 -4.23 1.01
CA ILE A 97 -1.94 -4.71 -0.26
C ILE A 97 -2.94 -5.71 -0.83
N VAL A 98 -3.41 -5.44 -2.04
CA VAL A 98 -4.43 -6.22 -2.73
C VAL A 98 -3.83 -6.87 -3.97
N GLU A 99 -3.81 -8.20 -3.98
CA GLU A 99 -3.47 -8.98 -5.17
C GLU A 99 -4.67 -8.97 -6.12
N VAL A 100 -4.45 -8.61 -7.37
CA VAL A 100 -5.53 -8.46 -8.35
C VAL A 100 -5.45 -9.48 -9.47
N GLY A 101 -4.25 -9.81 -9.93
CA GLY A 101 -4.00 -10.72 -11.04
C GLY A 101 -2.98 -10.17 -12.02
N SER A 102 -3.10 -10.49 -13.32
CA SER A 102 -2.17 -10.03 -14.34
C SER A 102 -2.04 -8.50 -14.40
N ALA A 103 -0.95 -8.00 -14.98
CA ALA A 103 -0.69 -6.56 -15.16
C ALA A 103 -1.89 -5.80 -15.74
N SER A 104 -2.55 -6.37 -16.75
CA SER A 104 -3.72 -5.76 -17.39
C SER A 104 -4.93 -5.68 -16.45
N GLN A 105 -5.15 -6.72 -15.66
CA GLN A 105 -6.24 -6.76 -14.66
C GLN A 105 -5.95 -5.77 -13.53
N THR A 106 -4.73 -5.76 -13.02
CA THR A 106 -4.29 -4.87 -11.94
C THR A 106 -4.40 -3.40 -12.34
N TYR A 107 -3.92 -3.07 -13.53
CA TYR A 107 -4.04 -1.71 -14.05
C TYR A 107 -5.50 -1.29 -14.29
N ALA A 108 -6.33 -2.15 -14.88
CA ALA A 108 -7.75 -1.86 -15.08
C ALA A 108 -8.49 -1.66 -13.76
N TYR A 109 -8.18 -2.49 -12.75
CA TYR A 109 -8.74 -2.37 -11.41
C TYR A 109 -8.34 -1.04 -10.75
N PHE A 110 -7.05 -0.70 -10.80
CA PHE A 110 -6.53 0.58 -10.32
C PHE A 110 -7.26 1.77 -10.97
N LYS A 111 -7.41 1.79 -12.30
CA LYS A 111 -8.13 2.86 -13.01
C LYS A 111 -9.60 2.95 -12.60
N THR A 112 -10.23 1.81 -12.36
CA THR A 112 -11.62 1.76 -11.87
C THR A 112 -11.72 2.34 -10.46
N LYS A 113 -10.83 1.94 -9.54
CA LYS A 113 -10.80 2.47 -8.18
C LYS A 113 -10.49 3.96 -8.15
N GLN A 114 -9.59 4.44 -9.00
CA GLN A 114 -9.30 5.87 -9.14
C GLN A 114 -10.56 6.68 -9.47
N LYS A 115 -11.38 6.20 -10.42
CA LYS A 115 -12.65 6.84 -10.78
C LYS A 115 -13.66 6.82 -9.64
N ILE A 116 -13.81 5.67 -8.97
CA ILE A 116 -14.74 5.49 -7.85
C ILE A 116 -14.36 6.41 -6.69
N TYR A 117 -13.10 6.40 -6.26
CA TYR A 117 -12.63 7.19 -5.11
C TYR A 117 -12.84 8.69 -5.34
N ARG A 118 -12.59 9.17 -6.57
CA ARG A 118 -12.88 10.56 -6.94
C ARG A 118 -14.38 10.87 -6.92
N LYS A 119 -15.22 9.99 -7.51
CA LYS A 119 -16.66 10.19 -7.59
C LYS A 119 -17.33 10.16 -6.22
N GLU A 120 -16.95 9.23 -5.38
CA GLU A 120 -17.55 9.01 -4.06
C GLU A 120 -16.84 9.80 -2.95
N ARG A 121 -15.81 10.57 -3.29
CA ARG A 121 -15.01 11.36 -2.34
C ARG A 121 -14.45 10.50 -1.20
N ILE A 122 -14.02 9.28 -1.52
CA ILE A 122 -13.43 8.37 -0.55
C ILE A 122 -12.03 8.89 -0.18
N ASN A 123 -11.86 9.19 1.11
CA ASN A 123 -10.56 9.64 1.63
C ASN A 123 -9.65 8.45 1.97
N CYS A 124 -9.24 7.71 0.94
CA CYS A 124 -8.29 6.60 1.03
C CYS A 124 -7.29 6.76 -0.11
N GLY A 125 -6.01 6.73 0.21
CA GLY A 125 -4.95 6.71 -0.78
C GLY A 125 -4.97 5.40 -1.60
N TYR A 126 -4.42 5.44 -2.79
CA TYR A 126 -4.31 4.26 -3.64
C TYR A 126 -3.06 4.36 -4.51
N ALA A 127 -2.45 3.21 -4.79
CA ALA A 127 -1.33 3.09 -5.71
C ALA A 127 -1.40 1.76 -6.44
N CYS A 128 -0.78 1.68 -7.60
CA CYS A 128 -0.59 0.47 -8.37
C CYS A 128 0.90 0.21 -8.53
N ILE A 129 1.33 -1.02 -8.30
CA ILE A 129 2.70 -1.45 -8.55
C ILE A 129 2.63 -2.65 -9.49
N LEU A 130 3.17 -2.49 -10.69
CA LEU A 130 3.28 -3.54 -11.69
C LEU A 130 4.70 -4.12 -11.70
N ASP A 131 4.85 -5.27 -12.30
CA ASP A 131 6.14 -5.89 -12.50
C ASP A 131 7.05 -5.05 -13.37
N GLY A 132 8.35 -5.17 -13.17
CA GLY A 132 9.31 -4.28 -13.79
C GLY A 132 9.41 -4.43 -15.30
N ASP A 133 9.16 -5.63 -15.83
CA ASP A 133 9.13 -5.92 -17.27
C ASP A 133 7.93 -5.26 -18.00
N MET A 134 6.93 -4.81 -17.25
CA MET A 134 5.79 -4.06 -17.79
C MET A 134 6.12 -2.60 -18.10
N ARG A 135 7.23 -2.05 -17.57
CA ARG A 135 7.59 -0.63 -17.67
C ARG A 135 7.72 -0.14 -19.11
N GLU A 136 8.32 -0.94 -19.97
CA GLU A 136 8.58 -0.60 -21.37
C GLU A 136 7.72 -1.39 -22.36
N LYS A 137 6.74 -2.13 -21.85
CA LYS A 137 5.85 -2.93 -22.68
C LYS A 137 5.02 -2.04 -23.59
N LYS A 138 5.07 -2.32 -24.88
CA LYS A 138 4.35 -1.58 -25.91
C LYS A 138 3.10 -2.33 -26.36
N SER A 139 2.06 -1.58 -26.67
CA SER A 139 0.87 -2.06 -27.36
C SER A 139 1.11 -2.21 -28.87
N HIS A 140 0.16 -2.76 -29.60
CA HIS A 140 0.27 -2.99 -31.04
C HIS A 140 0.53 -1.72 -31.87
N ASP A 141 0.12 -0.56 -31.38
CA ASP A 141 0.34 0.76 -31.99
C ASP A 141 1.69 1.39 -31.62
N GLY A 142 2.54 0.66 -30.88
CA GLY A 142 3.86 1.10 -30.46
C GLY A 142 3.91 2.04 -29.27
N GLN A 143 2.76 2.40 -28.70
CA GLN A 143 2.70 3.21 -27.47
C GLN A 143 2.95 2.35 -26.24
N LEU A 144 3.34 2.98 -25.13
CA LEU A 144 3.45 2.28 -23.85
C LEU A 144 2.07 1.73 -23.42
N GLN A 145 2.02 0.45 -23.15
CA GLN A 145 0.78 -0.20 -22.69
C GLN A 145 0.33 0.34 -21.32
N TYR A 146 1.30 0.69 -20.48
CA TYR A 146 1.09 1.29 -19.17
C TYR A 146 1.79 2.66 -19.14
N PRO A 147 1.09 3.75 -19.48
CA PRO A 147 1.69 5.09 -19.54
C PRO A 147 2.14 5.53 -18.16
N ILE A 148 3.20 6.34 -18.12
CA ILE A 148 3.67 6.95 -16.87
C ILE A 148 2.57 7.90 -16.38
N GLU A 149 2.05 7.61 -15.20
CA GLU A 149 1.02 8.43 -14.55
C GLU A 149 1.20 8.44 -13.02
N ASP A 150 0.58 9.39 -12.36
CA ASP A 150 0.62 9.50 -10.91
C ASP A 150 0.08 8.23 -10.24
N LEU A 151 0.80 7.77 -9.20
CA LEU A 151 0.45 6.60 -8.39
C LEU A 151 0.52 5.25 -9.11
N LEU A 152 1.06 5.21 -10.33
CA LEU A 152 1.47 3.99 -11.02
C LEU A 152 2.99 3.83 -10.91
N PHE A 153 3.41 2.73 -10.34
CA PHE A 153 4.81 2.38 -10.11
C PHE A 153 5.12 1.03 -10.73
N PHE A 154 6.39 0.75 -10.88
CA PHE A 154 6.90 -0.54 -11.33
C PHE A 154 7.97 -1.02 -10.35
N HIS A 155 8.08 -2.33 -10.16
CA HIS A 155 9.21 -2.88 -9.42
C HIS A 155 10.53 -2.38 -9.99
N TYR A 156 11.55 -2.28 -9.14
CA TYR A 156 12.84 -1.66 -9.48
C TYR A 156 13.54 -2.34 -10.66
N SER A 157 13.47 -3.67 -10.75
CA SER A 157 14.03 -4.47 -11.84
C SER A 157 13.33 -4.16 -13.18
N ASN A 158 14.01 -4.40 -14.30
CA ASN A 158 13.41 -4.41 -15.64
C ASN A 158 12.89 -5.80 -16.03
N TYR A 159 12.86 -6.72 -15.08
CA TYR A 159 12.42 -8.10 -15.24
C TYR A 159 11.23 -8.39 -14.32
N SER A 160 10.58 -9.54 -14.54
CA SER A 160 9.61 -10.04 -13.57
C SER A 160 10.27 -10.27 -12.19
N PRO A 161 9.51 -10.22 -11.09
CA PRO A 161 10.05 -10.44 -9.75
C PRO A 161 10.77 -11.77 -9.60
N GLU A 162 10.25 -12.85 -10.21
CA GLU A 162 10.86 -14.17 -10.16
C GLU A 162 12.25 -14.17 -10.83
N ARG A 163 12.36 -13.56 -12.00
CA ARG A 163 13.64 -13.47 -12.68
C ARG A 163 14.65 -12.67 -11.88
N MET A 164 14.22 -11.56 -11.31
CA MET A 164 15.07 -10.74 -10.43
C MET A 164 15.60 -11.55 -9.25
N LEU A 165 14.74 -12.35 -8.61
CA LEU A 165 15.12 -13.17 -7.45
C LEU A 165 16.08 -14.29 -7.86
N VAL A 166 15.82 -14.97 -8.97
CA VAL A 166 16.70 -16.05 -9.50
C VAL A 166 18.06 -15.48 -9.89
N GLU A 167 18.14 -14.33 -10.56
CA GLU A 167 19.39 -13.66 -10.90
C GLU A 167 20.16 -13.24 -9.64
N ALA A 168 19.48 -12.68 -8.64
CA ALA A 168 20.12 -12.30 -7.38
C ALA A 168 20.71 -13.52 -6.64
N PHE A 169 19.97 -14.63 -6.59
CA PHE A 169 20.43 -15.87 -5.99
C PHE A 169 21.61 -16.47 -6.74
N SER A 170 21.56 -16.52 -8.08
CA SER A 170 22.64 -17.01 -8.93
C SER A 170 23.93 -16.23 -8.71
N ASN A 171 23.85 -14.91 -8.68
CA ASN A 171 24.99 -14.02 -8.45
C ASN A 171 25.62 -14.23 -7.07
N GLU A 172 24.81 -14.45 -6.04
CA GLU A 172 25.28 -14.67 -4.68
C GLU A 172 26.01 -16.02 -4.53
N HIS A 173 25.49 -17.07 -5.16
CA HIS A 173 26.03 -18.43 -5.05
C HIS A 173 27.05 -18.78 -6.12
N LYS A 174 27.30 -17.91 -7.12
CA LYS A 174 28.23 -18.10 -8.24
C LYS A 174 28.04 -19.45 -8.96
N ASP A 175 26.79 -19.85 -9.14
CA ASP A 175 26.44 -21.11 -9.79
C ASP A 175 26.28 -20.90 -11.30
N THR A 176 27.30 -21.30 -12.05
CA THR A 176 27.33 -21.17 -13.53
C THR A 176 26.23 -21.99 -14.24
N THR A 177 25.80 -23.09 -13.60
CA THR A 177 24.70 -23.92 -14.15
C THR A 177 23.38 -23.16 -14.02
N LEU A 178 23.17 -22.49 -12.90
CA LEU A 178 22.00 -21.66 -12.66
C LEU A 178 21.98 -20.44 -13.59
N GLU A 179 23.14 -19.81 -13.83
CA GLU A 179 23.27 -18.69 -14.78
C GLU A 179 22.83 -19.09 -16.20
N TYR A 180 23.23 -20.28 -16.67
CA TYR A 180 22.79 -20.82 -17.95
C TYR A 180 21.25 -20.96 -18.00
N HIS A 181 20.65 -21.52 -16.97
CA HIS A 181 19.19 -21.68 -16.88
C HIS A 181 18.46 -20.36 -16.78
N VAL A 182 18.98 -19.37 -16.07
CA VAL A 182 18.43 -18.01 -16.02
C VAL A 182 18.32 -17.39 -17.40
N ALA A 183 19.32 -17.60 -18.24
CA ALA A 183 19.37 -17.05 -19.59
C ALA A 183 18.41 -17.76 -20.59
N HIS A 184 18.11 -19.05 -20.37
CA HIS A 184 17.46 -19.90 -21.37
C HIS A 184 16.14 -20.54 -20.93
N SER A 185 15.73 -20.38 -19.68
CA SER A 185 14.50 -21.00 -19.13
C SER A 185 13.47 -19.96 -18.74
N ASN A 186 12.22 -20.43 -18.61
CA ASN A 186 11.14 -19.59 -18.07
C ASN A 186 11.41 -19.23 -16.61
N PRO A 187 11.46 -17.95 -16.23
CA PRO A 187 11.76 -17.50 -14.88
C PRO A 187 10.82 -18.08 -13.81
N HIS A 188 9.54 -18.23 -14.11
CA HIS A 188 8.56 -18.80 -13.17
C HIS A 188 8.91 -20.26 -12.84
N MET A 189 9.23 -21.08 -13.82
CA MET A 189 9.63 -22.48 -13.60
C MET A 189 10.93 -22.61 -12.81
N LEU A 190 11.87 -21.69 -13.02
CA LEU A 190 13.12 -21.67 -12.26
C LEU A 190 12.89 -21.28 -10.81
N PHE A 191 12.04 -20.28 -10.59
CA PHE A 191 11.71 -19.83 -9.25
C PHE A 191 10.98 -20.93 -8.44
N GLU A 192 10.02 -21.62 -9.05
CA GLU A 192 9.35 -22.78 -8.43
C GLU A 192 10.36 -23.85 -8.00
N LYS A 193 11.27 -24.23 -8.88
CA LYS A 193 12.33 -25.21 -8.55
C LYS A 193 13.28 -24.73 -7.44
N MET A 194 13.57 -23.45 -7.36
CA MET A 194 14.40 -22.89 -6.28
C MET A 194 13.70 -22.91 -4.93
N VAL A 195 12.39 -22.78 -4.89
CA VAL A 195 11.61 -22.78 -3.64
C VAL A 195 11.37 -24.21 -3.12
N GLU A 196 11.49 -25.24 -3.99
CA GLU A 196 11.39 -26.65 -3.63
C GLU A 196 12.70 -27.23 -3.05
N LEU A 197 13.83 -26.52 -3.18
CA LEU A 197 15.14 -26.88 -2.62
C LEU A 197 15.37 -26.30 -1.23
#